data_e957ff067d367eb59a71421c25cebaf5
#
_entry.id   e957ff067d367eb59a71421c25cebaf5
#
_cell.length_a   1.000
_cell.length_b   1.000
_cell.length_c   1.000
_cell.angle_alpha   90.00
_cell.angle_beta   90.00
_cell.angle_gamma   90.00
#
_symmetry.space_group_name_H-M   'P 1'
#
loop_
_entity.id
_entity.type
_entity.pdbx_description
1 polymer ?
#
loop_
_entity_poly.entity_id
_entity_poly.type
_entity_poly.pdbx_seq_one_letter_code
_entity_poly.pdbx_strand_id
1 'polypeptide(L)'
;MTVSRFQMLARSLGVAGMVLIACVAKGDVAAKYAEPEGGEVKNGVFEDDYFGLRYRLPSGWVEDLKGPEPSASGYYSLAALKPEGELVATMQISAQDDFFAPEPAKDATGFLNAMKKGLDTSLSAPKAVAHVKLGGIDFARLDYSGAGLSHIVLATEIRCHALIFSITARREAAAEMLVESLRKLSFMQERSATSSNDTAVRGGWPLCVPESSYSDHIAHKVDPVMTGPRYGSVPVRLIIGADGKLEHIHAIAGFPEQVKSVTEALAKWEFKPYIANGQPVEVETGLLFQFPSAPPQRNSGE
;
A
#
# COMPACT_ATOMS: atom_id res chain seq x y z
N MET A 1 -69.28 -60.52 10.80
CA MET A 1 -69.27 -59.58 9.74
C MET A 1 -68.34 -58.41 10.11
N THR A 2 -67.10 -58.48 9.74
CA THR A 2 -66.23 -57.31 9.92
C THR A 2 -65.01 -57.43 8.92
N VAL A 3 -64.93 -56.51 8.02
CA VAL A 3 -63.96 -56.47 6.93
C VAL A 3 -62.68 -55.76 7.45
N SER A 4 -61.57 -56.46 7.44
CA SER A 4 -60.24 -55.89 7.78
C SER A 4 -59.65 -55.20 6.55
N ARG A 5 -59.23 -53.92 6.70
CA ARG A 5 -58.46 -53.19 5.69
C ARG A 5 -56.98 -53.20 6.08
N PHE A 6 -56.13 -53.79 5.23
CA PHE A 6 -54.69 -53.67 5.25
C PHE A 6 -54.30 -52.33 4.77
N GLN A 7 -53.56 -51.54 5.55
CA GLN A 7 -52.83 -50.34 5.05
C GLN A 7 -51.34 -50.67 4.93
N MET A 8 -50.82 -50.60 3.76
CA MET A 8 -49.37 -50.61 3.46
C MET A 8 -48.74 -49.28 3.84
N LEU A 9 -47.76 -49.33 4.76
CA LEU A 9 -46.87 -48.22 5.06
C LEU A 9 -45.69 -48.23 4.05
N ALA A 10 -45.68 -47.26 3.17
CA ALA A 10 -44.49 -46.92 2.35
C ALA A 10 -43.50 -46.13 3.19
N ARG A 11 -42.31 -46.69 3.45
CA ARG A 11 -41.18 -45.98 4.03
C ARG A 11 -40.45 -45.22 2.97
N SER A 12 -40.55 -43.88 2.97
CA SER A 12 -39.68 -42.99 2.18
C SER A 12 -38.38 -42.78 2.97
N LEU A 13 -37.27 -43.29 2.43
CA LEU A 13 -35.91 -42.88 2.85
C LEU A 13 -35.64 -41.47 2.34
N GLY A 14 -35.66 -40.50 3.23
CA GLY A 14 -35.16 -39.17 2.97
C GLY A 14 -33.63 -39.16 3.08
N VAL A 15 -32.95 -39.01 1.95
CA VAL A 15 -31.54 -38.73 1.93
C VAL A 15 -31.37 -37.23 2.27
N ALA A 16 -30.97 -36.95 3.51
CA ALA A 16 -30.58 -35.60 3.93
C ALA A 16 -29.19 -35.29 3.33
N GLY A 17 -29.19 -34.58 2.19
CA GLY A 17 -27.99 -34.00 1.63
C GLY A 17 -27.47 -32.89 2.53
N MET A 18 -26.40 -33.15 3.28
CA MET A 18 -25.70 -32.17 4.08
C MET A 18 -24.90 -31.30 3.15
N VAL A 19 -25.44 -30.14 2.78
CA VAL A 19 -24.70 -29.10 2.04
C VAL A 19 -23.73 -28.46 3.05
N LEU A 20 -22.48 -28.88 3.03
CA LEU A 20 -21.39 -28.18 3.70
C LEU A 20 -21.18 -26.84 2.96
N ILE A 21 -21.81 -25.79 3.46
CA ILE A 21 -21.45 -24.42 3.07
C ILE A 21 -20.09 -24.14 3.73
N ALA A 22 -19.02 -24.25 2.96
CA ALA A 22 -17.72 -23.73 3.37
C ALA A 22 -17.87 -22.20 3.51
N CYS A 23 -17.98 -21.71 4.75
CA CYS A 23 -17.75 -20.31 5.05
C CYS A 23 -16.29 -20.01 4.76
N VAL A 24 -15.98 -19.61 3.54
CA VAL A 24 -14.71 -18.95 3.24
C VAL A 24 -14.72 -17.66 4.06
N ALA A 25 -13.76 -17.53 4.97
CA ALA A 25 -13.61 -16.34 5.78
C ALA A 25 -13.39 -15.14 4.85
N LYS A 26 -14.37 -14.24 4.79
CA LYS A 26 -14.33 -13.02 3.95
C LYS A 26 -13.21 -12.03 4.35
N GLY A 27 -12.49 -12.29 5.45
CA GLY A 27 -11.43 -11.41 5.95
C GLY A 27 -10.14 -11.45 5.12
N ASP A 28 -9.72 -12.62 4.66
CA ASP A 28 -8.39 -12.79 4.06
C ASP A 28 -8.31 -12.24 2.62
N VAL A 29 -9.42 -12.30 1.88
CA VAL A 29 -9.46 -11.81 0.48
C VAL A 29 -9.51 -10.29 0.43
N ALA A 30 -10.17 -9.63 1.39
CA ALA A 30 -10.27 -8.16 1.42
C ALA A 30 -8.91 -7.49 1.72
N ALA A 31 -8.12 -8.05 2.64
CA ALA A 31 -6.78 -7.52 2.98
C ALA A 31 -5.77 -7.69 1.84
N LYS A 32 -5.89 -8.74 1.04
CA LYS A 32 -5.00 -8.99 -0.11
C LYS A 32 -5.13 -7.92 -1.20
N TYR A 33 -6.32 -7.39 -1.38
CA TYR A 33 -6.64 -6.39 -2.41
C TYR A 33 -6.95 -5.02 -1.82
N ALA A 34 -6.59 -4.78 -0.56
CA ALA A 34 -6.61 -3.43 -0.01
C ALA A 34 -5.66 -2.53 -0.81
N GLU A 35 -5.98 -1.25 -0.89
CA GLU A 35 -5.20 -0.23 -1.57
C GLU A 35 -4.47 0.65 -0.54
N PRO A 36 -3.26 1.18 -0.83
CA PRO A 36 -2.49 1.96 0.14
C PRO A 36 -3.24 3.15 0.72
N GLU A 37 -4.12 3.80 -0.06
CA GLU A 37 -4.92 4.94 0.36
C GLU A 37 -6.16 4.58 1.18
N GLY A 38 -6.38 3.30 1.47
CA GLY A 38 -7.55 2.80 2.19
C GLY A 38 -7.52 3.02 3.71
N GLY A 39 -6.44 3.60 4.23
CA GLY A 39 -6.30 3.88 5.66
C GLY A 39 -7.36 4.84 6.21
N GLU A 40 -7.82 4.61 7.44
CA GLU A 40 -8.83 5.43 8.10
C GLU A 40 -8.64 5.51 9.62
N VAL A 41 -9.12 6.58 10.23
CA VAL A 41 -9.16 6.73 11.69
C VAL A 41 -10.55 6.39 12.21
N LYS A 42 -10.66 5.32 12.99
CA LYS A 42 -11.89 4.90 13.65
C LYS A 42 -11.67 4.74 15.16
N ASN A 43 -12.51 5.36 15.97
CA ASN A 43 -12.48 5.24 17.43
C ASN A 43 -11.09 5.54 18.05
N GLY A 44 -10.37 6.52 17.50
CA GLY A 44 -9.04 6.89 17.97
C GLY A 44 -7.94 5.87 17.60
N VAL A 45 -8.18 5.04 16.59
CA VAL A 45 -7.20 4.14 16.02
C VAL A 45 -7.11 4.42 14.52
N PHE A 46 -5.90 4.67 14.01
CA PHE A 46 -5.62 4.63 12.58
C PHE A 46 -5.40 3.16 12.20
N GLU A 47 -6.11 2.70 11.19
CA GLU A 47 -6.01 1.34 10.64
C GLU A 47 -5.80 1.42 9.14
N ASP A 48 -4.86 0.64 8.64
CA ASP A 48 -4.58 0.49 7.22
C ASP A 48 -4.33 -0.98 6.91
N ASP A 49 -5.28 -1.59 6.22
CA ASP A 49 -5.26 -3.02 5.92
C ASP A 49 -4.19 -3.36 4.87
N TYR A 50 -3.85 -2.42 3.98
CA TYR A 50 -2.80 -2.65 2.99
C TYR A 50 -1.44 -2.84 3.64
N PHE A 51 -1.07 -1.97 4.58
CA PHE A 51 0.19 -2.08 5.33
C PHE A 51 0.06 -3.00 6.56
N GLY A 52 -1.12 -3.51 6.86
CA GLY A 52 -1.40 -4.23 8.09
C GLY A 52 -1.17 -3.38 9.34
N LEU A 53 -1.24 -2.06 9.20
CA LEU A 53 -0.85 -1.09 10.20
C LEU A 53 -2.02 -0.73 11.12
N ARG A 54 -1.75 -0.74 12.43
CA ARG A 54 -2.65 -0.19 13.45
C ARG A 54 -1.89 0.74 14.38
N TYR A 55 -2.40 1.95 14.53
CA TYR A 55 -1.85 2.95 15.43
C TYR A 55 -2.95 3.57 16.28
N ARG A 56 -2.86 3.35 17.60
CA ARG A 56 -3.74 4.05 18.57
C ARG A 56 -3.24 5.47 18.77
N LEU A 57 -4.04 6.45 18.39
CA LEU A 57 -3.76 7.86 18.54
C LEU A 57 -3.57 8.22 20.04
N PRO A 58 -2.71 9.19 20.36
CA PRO A 58 -2.67 9.78 21.70
C PRO A 58 -4.04 10.34 22.10
N SER A 59 -4.33 10.38 23.40
CA SER A 59 -5.60 10.92 23.90
C SER A 59 -5.79 12.36 23.46
N GLY A 60 -6.99 12.69 22.95
CA GLY A 60 -7.34 14.01 22.42
C GLY A 60 -6.69 14.34 21.07
N TRP A 61 -6.27 13.30 20.32
CA TRP A 61 -5.82 13.43 18.94
C TRP A 61 -6.90 12.97 17.98
N VAL A 62 -6.98 13.67 16.85
CA VAL A 62 -7.93 13.41 15.76
C VAL A 62 -7.22 13.46 14.43
N GLU A 63 -7.87 12.90 13.43
CA GLU A 63 -7.51 13.15 12.04
C GLU A 63 -7.91 14.58 11.67
N ASP A 64 -7.03 15.29 10.96
CA ASP A 64 -7.29 16.58 10.36
C ASP A 64 -8.06 16.40 9.04
N LEU A 65 -7.73 17.12 8.03
CA LEU A 65 -8.29 16.91 6.70
C LEU A 65 -7.70 15.67 6.07
N LYS A 66 -8.51 14.89 5.36
CA LYS A 66 -8.01 13.82 4.49
C LYS A 66 -7.01 14.42 3.50
N GLY A 67 -5.89 13.75 3.31
CA GLY A 67 -4.86 14.17 2.37
C GLY A 67 -5.33 14.19 0.91
N PRO A 68 -4.52 14.75 0.00
CA PRO A 68 -4.80 14.70 -1.42
C PRO A 68 -4.79 13.25 -1.94
N GLU A 69 -5.43 13.04 -3.09
CA GLU A 69 -5.33 11.79 -3.83
C GLU A 69 -3.86 11.43 -4.12
N PRO A 70 -3.53 10.14 -4.30
CA PRO A 70 -2.18 9.70 -4.59
C PRO A 70 -1.58 10.41 -5.81
N SER A 71 -0.29 10.71 -5.77
CA SER A 71 0.41 11.35 -6.88
C SER A 71 0.81 10.34 -7.95
N ALA A 72 1.05 10.81 -9.16
CA ALA A 72 1.59 9.98 -10.24
C ALA A 72 3.03 9.45 -9.97
N SER A 73 3.72 9.98 -8.96
CA SER A 73 5.00 9.44 -8.46
C SER A 73 4.80 8.43 -7.31
N GLY A 74 3.58 7.98 -7.05
CA GLY A 74 3.31 6.99 -6.02
C GLY A 74 3.46 7.51 -4.59
N TYR A 75 3.23 8.80 -4.35
CA TYR A 75 3.17 9.33 -2.99
C TYR A 75 1.73 9.33 -2.48
N TYR A 76 1.52 8.73 -1.32
CA TYR A 76 0.24 8.58 -0.64
C TYR A 76 0.24 9.39 0.66
N SER A 77 -0.78 10.20 0.88
CA SER A 77 -1.05 10.84 2.17
C SER A 77 -2.09 10.00 2.90
N LEU A 78 -1.65 9.18 3.85
CA LEU A 78 -2.49 8.18 4.52
C LEU A 78 -3.32 8.80 5.66
N ALA A 79 -2.71 9.64 6.49
CA ALA A 79 -3.40 10.38 7.55
C ALA A 79 -2.62 11.63 7.96
N ALA A 80 -3.33 12.70 8.28
CA ALA A 80 -2.80 13.87 8.95
C ALA A 80 -3.44 13.99 10.34
N LEU A 81 -2.64 13.95 11.39
CA LEU A 81 -3.07 13.84 12.77
C LEU A 81 -2.66 15.08 13.57
N LYS A 82 -3.57 15.57 14.41
CA LYS A 82 -3.34 16.72 15.29
C LYS A 82 -4.07 16.57 16.62
N PRO A 83 -3.70 17.31 17.67
CA PRO A 83 -4.51 17.42 18.87
C PRO A 83 -5.81 18.22 18.61
N GLU A 84 -6.90 17.90 19.30
CA GLU A 84 -8.17 18.64 19.24
C GLU A 84 -8.04 20.08 19.78
N GLY A 85 -7.11 20.32 20.70
CA GLY A 85 -6.88 21.58 21.36
C GLY A 85 -5.77 22.43 20.74
N GLU A 86 -4.87 22.95 21.61
CA GLU A 86 -3.73 23.75 21.14
C GLU A 86 -2.81 22.94 20.22
N LEU A 87 -2.47 23.51 19.06
CA LEU A 87 -1.59 22.89 18.09
C LEU A 87 -0.13 22.94 18.59
N VAL A 88 0.26 21.97 19.38
CA VAL A 88 1.62 21.83 19.93
C VAL A 88 2.50 20.93 19.06
N ALA A 89 1.89 20.04 18.29
CA ALA A 89 2.56 19.14 17.35
C ALA A 89 1.57 18.60 16.30
N THR A 90 2.09 18.08 15.21
CA THR A 90 1.34 17.34 14.16
C THR A 90 2.10 16.07 13.81
N MET A 91 1.38 15.09 13.28
CA MET A 91 1.96 13.88 12.70
C MET A 91 1.27 13.60 11.37
N GLN A 92 2.07 13.39 10.33
CA GLN A 92 1.59 12.90 9.04
C GLN A 92 2.07 11.46 8.85
N ILE A 93 1.17 10.60 8.45
CA ILE A 93 1.48 9.23 7.98
C ILE A 93 1.35 9.25 6.47
N SER A 94 2.38 8.81 5.78
CA SER A 94 2.44 8.77 4.32
C SER A 94 3.21 7.55 3.85
N ALA A 95 3.09 7.23 2.56
CA ALA A 95 3.88 6.20 1.93
C ALA A 95 4.42 6.69 0.59
N GLN A 96 5.64 6.27 0.24
CA GLN A 96 6.23 6.47 -1.08
C GLN A 96 6.42 5.10 -1.73
N ASP A 97 5.78 4.90 -2.85
CA ASP A 97 5.91 3.70 -3.67
C ASP A 97 7.31 3.61 -4.29
N ASP A 98 7.99 2.50 -4.13
CA ASP A 98 9.35 2.29 -4.64
C ASP A 98 9.41 2.13 -6.16
N PHE A 99 8.28 1.69 -6.78
CA PHE A 99 8.23 1.52 -8.24
C PHE A 99 8.14 2.83 -9.00
N PHE A 100 7.56 3.88 -8.39
CA PHE A 100 7.26 5.16 -9.05
C PHE A 100 8.01 6.34 -8.45
N ALA A 101 8.81 6.10 -7.41
CA ALA A 101 9.66 7.15 -6.83
C ALA A 101 10.60 7.71 -7.90
N PRO A 102 10.73 9.06 -8.05
CA PRO A 102 11.63 9.66 -9.02
C PRO A 102 13.10 9.24 -8.83
N GLU A 103 13.48 9.03 -7.60
CA GLU A 103 14.79 8.50 -7.18
C GLU A 103 14.54 7.35 -6.20
N PRO A 104 14.35 6.12 -6.68
CA PRO A 104 14.08 4.99 -5.80
C PRO A 104 15.26 4.76 -4.85
N ALA A 105 14.95 4.71 -3.57
CA ALA A 105 15.93 4.42 -2.53
C ALA A 105 16.13 2.90 -2.42
N LYS A 106 17.30 2.49 -1.97
CA LYS A 106 17.57 1.07 -1.73
C LYS A 106 16.86 0.54 -0.48
N ASP A 107 16.70 1.40 0.49
CA ASP A 107 16.11 1.12 1.80
C ASP A 107 15.68 2.44 2.49
N ALA A 108 14.98 2.33 3.61
CA ALA A 108 14.52 3.48 4.39
C ALA A 108 15.65 4.43 4.81
N THR A 109 16.86 3.92 5.05
CA THR A 109 18.04 4.75 5.36
C THR A 109 18.47 5.57 4.14
N GLY A 110 18.51 4.94 2.96
CA GLY A 110 18.77 5.60 1.69
C GLY A 110 17.73 6.68 1.39
N PHE A 111 16.45 6.38 1.62
CA PHE A 111 15.34 7.33 1.49
C PHE A 111 15.55 8.58 2.36
N LEU A 112 15.81 8.41 3.68
CA LEU A 112 16.05 9.54 4.56
C LEU A 112 17.34 10.30 4.26
N ASN A 113 18.37 9.63 3.75
CA ASN A 113 19.60 10.30 3.30
C ASN A 113 19.36 11.14 2.02
N ALA A 114 18.52 10.67 1.09
CA ALA A 114 18.12 11.45 -0.08
C ALA A 114 17.29 12.66 0.35
N MET A 115 16.29 12.46 1.22
CA MET A 115 15.50 13.54 1.82
C MET A 115 16.40 14.59 2.50
N LYS A 116 17.37 14.16 3.31
CA LYS A 116 18.31 15.03 4.01
C LYS A 116 19.10 15.93 3.04
N LYS A 117 19.51 15.42 1.88
CA LYS A 117 20.23 16.21 0.85
C LYS A 117 19.34 17.28 0.22
N GLY A 118 18.03 17.05 0.14
CA GLY A 118 17.04 17.99 -0.38
C GLY A 118 16.54 19.02 0.62
N LEU A 119 16.89 18.91 1.92
CA LEU A 119 16.46 19.89 2.91
C LEU A 119 17.07 21.27 2.65
N ASP A 120 16.27 22.31 2.86
CA ASP A 120 16.69 23.70 2.73
C ASP A 120 17.87 23.99 3.70
N THR A 121 18.86 24.76 3.22
CA THR A 121 20.03 25.17 4.00
C THR A 121 19.68 26.10 5.19
N SER A 122 18.49 26.72 5.18
CA SER A 122 17.95 27.48 6.33
C SER A 122 17.56 26.60 7.51
N LEU A 123 17.39 25.29 7.29
CA LEU A 123 17.17 24.32 8.36
C LEU A 123 18.50 24.03 9.05
N SER A 124 18.49 23.93 10.39
CA SER A 124 19.69 23.58 11.13
C SER A 124 20.20 22.21 10.68
N ALA A 125 21.52 22.04 10.67
CA ALA A 125 22.18 20.83 10.16
C ALA A 125 21.48 19.57 10.68
N PRO A 126 20.87 18.76 9.80
CA PRO A 126 20.15 17.57 10.23
C PRO A 126 21.13 16.56 10.82
N LYS A 127 20.70 15.89 11.89
CA LYS A 127 21.48 14.82 12.53
C LYS A 127 21.78 13.70 11.52
N ALA A 128 22.72 12.83 11.82
CA ALA A 128 22.91 11.60 11.07
C ALA A 128 21.65 10.74 11.19
N VAL A 129 21.33 9.99 10.12
CA VAL A 129 20.24 9.02 10.18
C VAL A 129 20.57 7.95 11.21
N ALA A 130 19.66 7.77 12.15
CA ALA A 130 19.74 6.79 13.23
C ALA A 130 18.69 5.70 13.05
N HIS A 131 18.66 4.69 13.94
CA HIS A 131 17.67 3.63 13.92
C HIS A 131 16.92 3.55 15.24
N VAL A 132 15.63 3.23 15.19
CA VAL A 132 14.76 3.03 16.34
C VAL A 132 13.80 1.89 16.09
N LYS A 133 13.53 1.06 17.13
CA LYS A 133 12.51 0.01 17.03
C LYS A 133 11.15 0.52 17.51
N LEU A 134 10.15 0.43 16.63
CA LEU A 134 8.77 0.81 16.89
C LEU A 134 7.85 -0.33 16.46
N GLY A 135 6.95 -0.77 17.34
CA GLY A 135 6.07 -1.91 17.03
C GLY A 135 6.79 -3.22 16.65
N GLY A 136 8.05 -3.38 17.10
CA GLY A 136 8.89 -4.54 16.76
C GLY A 136 9.64 -4.42 15.42
N ILE A 137 9.38 -3.38 14.63
CA ILE A 137 10.02 -3.12 13.33
C ILE A 137 11.12 -2.07 13.49
N ASP A 138 12.18 -2.18 12.68
CA ASP A 138 13.26 -1.21 12.63
C ASP A 138 12.90 -0.04 11.70
N PHE A 139 13.00 1.19 12.23
CA PHE A 139 12.78 2.43 11.50
C PHE A 139 14.08 3.21 11.40
N ALA A 140 14.39 3.72 10.23
CA ALA A 140 15.35 4.79 10.05
C ALA A 140 14.74 6.10 10.60
N ARG A 141 15.56 6.94 11.25
CA ARG A 141 15.13 8.20 11.88
C ARG A 141 16.02 9.35 11.46
N LEU A 142 15.41 10.45 11.04
CA LEU A 142 16.07 11.71 10.73
C LEU A 142 15.48 12.84 11.57
N ASP A 143 16.34 13.49 12.37
CA ASP A 143 15.95 14.66 13.16
C ASP A 143 16.56 15.92 12.56
N TYR A 144 15.75 16.98 12.46
CA TYR A 144 16.22 18.31 12.08
C TYR A 144 15.34 19.39 12.73
N SER A 145 15.76 20.64 12.68
CA SER A 145 14.97 21.76 13.18
C SER A 145 15.05 22.95 12.24
N GLY A 146 14.04 23.81 12.26
CA GLY A 146 13.99 25.02 11.45
C GLY A 146 12.74 25.85 11.77
N ALA A 147 12.82 27.16 11.56
CA ALA A 147 11.74 28.09 11.86
C ALA A 147 11.14 27.97 13.28
N GLY A 148 11.96 27.58 14.27
CA GLY A 148 11.51 27.38 15.65
C GLY A 148 10.72 26.09 15.89
N LEU A 149 10.76 25.15 14.94
CA LEU A 149 10.11 23.85 15.02
C LEU A 149 11.14 22.72 15.07
N SER A 150 10.79 21.64 15.74
CA SER A 150 11.48 20.35 15.71
C SER A 150 10.76 19.41 14.76
N HIS A 151 11.53 18.71 13.94
CA HIS A 151 11.05 17.74 12.98
C HIS A 151 11.71 16.39 13.22
N ILE A 152 10.93 15.33 13.23
CA ILE A 152 11.40 13.95 13.26
C ILE A 152 10.71 13.20 12.13
N VAL A 153 11.49 12.59 11.25
CA VAL A 153 10.99 11.72 10.18
C VAL A 153 11.45 10.31 10.45
N LEU A 154 10.51 9.39 10.47
CA LEU A 154 10.73 7.97 10.64
C LEU A 154 10.30 7.26 9.38
N ALA A 155 11.09 6.34 8.88
CA ALA A 155 10.77 5.57 7.68
C ALA A 155 11.11 4.09 7.86
N THR A 156 10.29 3.22 7.28
CA THR A 156 10.56 1.77 7.20
C THR A 156 10.05 1.23 5.88
N GLU A 157 10.67 0.15 5.41
CA GLU A 157 10.25 -0.54 4.19
C GLU A 157 9.15 -1.56 4.50
N ILE A 158 8.03 -1.44 3.79
CA ILE A 158 6.92 -2.39 3.87
C ILE A 158 6.15 -2.46 2.56
N ARG A 159 5.93 -3.66 2.03
CA ARG A 159 5.16 -3.89 0.79
C ARG A 159 5.57 -2.98 -0.37
N CYS A 160 6.85 -2.92 -0.69
CA CYS A 160 7.38 -2.10 -1.79
C CYS A 160 7.11 -0.59 -1.63
N HIS A 161 7.05 -0.12 -0.38
CA HIS A 161 6.91 1.29 -0.04
C HIS A 161 7.82 1.68 1.11
N ALA A 162 8.33 2.88 1.07
CA ALA A 162 8.79 3.56 2.27
C ALA A 162 7.56 4.09 3.03
N LEU A 163 7.20 3.47 4.17
CA LEU A 163 6.17 3.97 5.08
C LEU A 163 6.79 5.02 5.99
N ILE A 164 6.19 6.21 6.05
CA ILE A 164 6.80 7.41 6.61
C ILE A 164 5.90 8.01 7.70
N PHE A 165 6.48 8.33 8.86
CA PHE A 165 5.86 9.14 9.91
C PHE A 165 6.62 10.45 10.03
N SER A 166 5.99 11.57 9.65
CA SER A 166 6.57 12.91 9.76
C SER A 166 5.96 13.65 10.93
N ILE A 167 6.76 13.92 11.94
CA ILE A 167 6.37 14.62 13.17
C ILE A 167 6.93 16.04 13.14
N THR A 168 6.09 17.04 13.38
CA THR A 168 6.49 18.44 13.54
C THR A 168 5.96 18.96 14.86
N ALA A 169 6.81 19.58 15.69
CA ALA A 169 6.43 20.09 17.00
C ALA A 169 7.11 21.41 17.34
N ARG A 170 6.48 22.23 18.18
CA ARG A 170 7.08 23.47 18.69
C ARG A 170 8.24 23.22 19.67
N ARG A 171 8.30 22.05 20.28
CA ARG A 171 9.34 21.65 21.25
C ARG A 171 9.76 20.22 20.98
N GLU A 172 11.05 19.95 21.04
CA GLU A 172 11.63 18.61 20.86
C GLU A 172 10.98 17.57 21.79
N ALA A 173 10.73 17.92 23.06
CA ALA A 173 10.06 17.02 23.99
C ALA A 173 8.67 16.58 23.54
N ALA A 174 7.91 17.46 22.84
CA ALA A 174 6.60 17.08 22.30
C ALA A 174 6.74 16.14 21.10
N ALA A 175 7.76 16.32 20.26
CA ALA A 175 8.06 15.40 19.16
C ALA A 175 8.47 14.01 19.71
N GLU A 176 9.32 13.97 20.72
CA GLU A 176 9.75 12.70 21.35
C GLU A 176 8.58 11.94 22.01
N MET A 177 7.62 12.65 22.63
CA MET A 177 6.42 12.02 23.16
C MET A 177 5.60 11.32 22.06
N LEU A 178 5.57 11.87 20.85
CA LEU A 178 4.90 11.23 19.71
C LEU A 178 5.69 10.01 19.22
N VAL A 179 7.02 10.09 19.13
CA VAL A 179 7.85 8.91 18.82
C VAL A 179 7.61 7.81 19.85
N GLU A 180 7.53 8.15 21.15
CA GLU A 180 7.24 7.17 22.19
C GLU A 180 5.84 6.54 22.04
N SER A 181 4.83 7.31 21.58
CA SER A 181 3.50 6.77 21.31
C SER A 181 3.52 5.72 20.17
N LEU A 182 4.43 5.88 19.22
CA LEU A 182 4.61 4.94 18.09
C LEU A 182 5.20 3.58 18.52
N ARG A 183 5.72 3.44 19.75
CA ARG A 183 6.11 2.12 20.27
C ARG A 183 4.94 1.14 20.38
N LYS A 184 3.71 1.67 20.38
CA LYS A 184 2.47 0.89 20.40
C LYS A 184 1.93 0.57 19.00
N LEU A 185 2.67 0.90 17.95
CA LEU A 185 2.35 0.42 16.62
C LEU A 185 2.22 -1.09 16.62
N SER A 186 1.27 -1.60 15.89
CA SER A 186 1.20 -3.02 15.58
C SER A 186 1.03 -3.19 14.08
N PHE A 187 1.73 -4.18 13.56
CA PHE A 187 1.57 -4.63 12.19
C PHE A 187 0.95 -6.00 12.24
N MET A 188 -0.17 -6.18 11.53
CA MET A 188 -0.76 -7.51 11.34
C MET A 188 0.20 -8.29 10.45
N GLN A 189 1.03 -9.12 11.07
CA GLN A 189 1.76 -10.14 10.35
C GLN A 189 0.74 -11.21 9.99
N GLU A 190 0.45 -11.40 8.72
CA GLU A 190 -0.18 -12.64 8.31
C GLU A 190 0.68 -13.80 8.84
N ARG A 191 0.02 -14.75 9.48
CA ARG A 191 0.68 -15.91 10.08
C ARG A 191 1.44 -16.64 8.98
N SER A 192 2.76 -16.47 8.97
CA SER A 192 3.64 -17.25 8.11
C SER A 192 3.34 -18.72 8.35
N ALA A 193 2.92 -19.40 7.30
CA ALA A 193 3.04 -20.84 7.24
C ALA A 193 4.52 -21.20 7.51
N THR A 194 4.71 -21.97 8.52
CA THR A 194 5.89 -22.62 9.05
C THR A 194 7.07 -22.76 8.08
N SER A 195 8.25 -22.30 8.57
CA SER A 195 9.57 -22.91 8.34
C SER A 195 10.30 -22.60 7.05
N SER A 196 11.43 -22.15 7.32
CA SER A 196 12.78 -22.32 6.74
C SER A 196 13.43 -21.03 6.24
N ASN A 197 14.66 -20.88 6.69
CA ASN A 197 15.73 -19.97 6.36
C ASN A 197 15.79 -19.55 4.88
N ASP A 198 14.90 -18.63 4.44
CA ASP A 198 15.06 -18.04 3.14
C ASP A 198 14.51 -16.60 3.11
N THR A 199 15.34 -15.72 2.60
CA THR A 199 15.23 -14.27 2.56
C THR A 199 14.14 -13.74 1.59
N ALA A 200 13.26 -14.60 1.08
CA ALA A 200 12.45 -14.29 -0.09
C ALA A 200 10.96 -14.05 0.14
N VAL A 201 10.37 -14.45 1.27
CA VAL A 201 8.93 -14.19 1.52
C VAL A 201 8.73 -13.81 2.98
N ARG A 202 8.88 -12.56 3.31
CA ARG A 202 8.49 -12.05 4.63
C ARG A 202 6.98 -11.90 4.65
N GLY A 203 6.29 -12.79 5.36
CA GLY A 203 4.95 -12.53 5.90
C GLY A 203 3.77 -12.62 4.92
N GLY A 204 3.74 -13.53 3.95
CA GLY A 204 2.53 -13.74 3.13
C GLY A 204 2.24 -12.65 2.08
N TRP A 205 3.09 -11.63 1.98
CA TRP A 205 2.97 -10.58 0.97
C TRP A 205 3.56 -11.01 -0.38
N PRO A 206 3.02 -10.51 -1.52
CA PRO A 206 3.65 -10.69 -2.81
C PRO A 206 5.11 -10.22 -2.82
N LEU A 207 5.95 -10.89 -3.61
CA LEU A 207 7.34 -10.46 -3.79
C LEU A 207 7.39 -9.15 -4.60
N CYS A 208 8.08 -8.13 -4.08
CA CYS A 208 8.34 -6.89 -4.79
C CYS A 208 9.30 -7.11 -5.96
N VAL A 209 8.83 -6.92 -7.18
CA VAL A 209 9.63 -7.10 -8.40
C VAL A 209 9.50 -5.85 -9.28
N PRO A 210 10.57 -5.07 -9.50
CA PRO A 210 10.52 -3.89 -10.36
C PRO A 210 10.26 -4.28 -11.82
N GLU A 211 9.64 -3.38 -12.60
CA GLU A 211 9.31 -3.60 -14.02
C GLU A 211 10.50 -4.12 -14.82
N SER A 212 11.68 -3.56 -14.61
CA SER A 212 12.90 -3.97 -15.30
C SER A 212 13.25 -5.46 -15.13
N SER A 213 12.87 -6.06 -14.00
CA SER A 213 13.08 -7.49 -13.72
C SER A 213 11.88 -8.34 -14.13
N TYR A 214 10.70 -7.72 -14.30
CA TYR A 214 9.48 -8.43 -14.65
C TYR A 214 9.15 -8.42 -16.14
N SER A 215 9.75 -7.52 -16.92
CA SER A 215 9.45 -7.33 -18.36
C SER A 215 9.54 -8.62 -19.18
N ASP A 216 10.49 -9.49 -18.88
CA ASP A 216 10.69 -10.77 -19.59
C ASP A 216 9.62 -11.83 -19.25
N HIS A 217 8.83 -11.60 -18.20
CA HIS A 217 7.72 -12.45 -17.78
C HIS A 217 6.40 -12.05 -18.44
N ILE A 218 6.35 -10.97 -19.22
CA ILE A 218 5.16 -10.60 -19.97
C ILE A 218 5.14 -11.39 -21.28
N ALA A 219 4.19 -12.33 -21.39
CA ALA A 219 4.05 -13.20 -22.56
C ALA A 219 3.31 -12.53 -23.71
N HIS A 220 2.28 -11.74 -23.39
CA HIS A 220 1.48 -11.02 -24.38
C HIS A 220 1.10 -9.64 -23.84
N LYS A 221 1.24 -8.60 -24.67
CA LYS A 221 0.83 -7.22 -24.38
C LYS A 221 -0.29 -6.76 -25.32
N VAL A 222 -1.22 -5.99 -24.78
CA VAL A 222 -2.25 -5.28 -25.54
C VAL A 222 -2.10 -3.80 -25.22
N ASP A 223 -1.94 -2.96 -26.22
CA ASP A 223 -1.81 -1.52 -26.02
C ASP A 223 -3.15 -0.90 -25.59
N PRO A 224 -3.14 0.08 -24.66
CA PRO A 224 -4.33 0.82 -24.30
C PRO A 224 -4.90 1.57 -25.50
N VAL A 225 -6.22 1.52 -25.67
CA VAL A 225 -6.92 2.34 -26.66
C VAL A 225 -6.95 3.77 -26.16
N MET A 226 -6.23 4.67 -26.84
CA MET A 226 -6.03 6.07 -26.41
C MET A 226 -7.35 6.86 -26.51
N THR A 227 -8.04 7.00 -25.38
CA THR A 227 -9.25 7.82 -25.24
C THR A 227 -9.00 8.94 -24.20
N GLY A 228 -9.67 10.09 -24.36
CA GLY A 228 -9.52 11.22 -23.44
C GLY A 228 -8.23 12.03 -23.62
N PRO A 229 -7.74 12.67 -22.55
CA PRO A 229 -6.52 13.49 -22.59
C PRO A 229 -5.30 12.69 -23.03
N ARG A 230 -4.48 13.30 -23.89
CA ARG A 230 -3.26 12.67 -24.43
C ARG A 230 -2.00 13.25 -23.78
N TYR A 231 -2.00 13.36 -22.45
CA TYR A 231 -0.84 13.81 -21.67
C TYR A 231 -0.89 13.23 -20.26
N GLY A 232 0.25 13.22 -19.59
CA GLY A 232 0.38 12.66 -18.24
C GLY A 232 0.79 11.21 -18.25
N SER A 233 0.71 10.60 -17.09
CA SER A 233 1.03 9.19 -16.87
C SER A 233 -0.01 8.51 -16.00
N VAL A 234 -0.15 7.21 -16.16
CA VAL A 234 -0.98 6.34 -15.33
C VAL A 234 -0.04 5.30 -14.71
N PRO A 235 0.41 5.50 -13.47
CA PRO A 235 1.11 4.48 -12.70
C PRO A 235 0.11 3.42 -12.25
N VAL A 236 0.45 2.16 -12.42
CA VAL A 236 -0.41 1.04 -12.08
C VAL A 236 0.36 -0.02 -11.32
N ARG A 237 -0.15 -0.45 -10.17
CA ARG A 237 0.33 -1.62 -9.46
C ARG A 237 -0.42 -2.86 -9.90
N LEU A 238 0.29 -3.96 -10.02
CA LEU A 238 -0.25 -5.26 -10.40
C LEU A 238 0.12 -6.31 -9.36
N ILE A 239 -0.83 -7.17 -9.03
CA ILE A 239 -0.54 -8.42 -8.33
C ILE A 239 -0.74 -9.56 -9.32
N ILE A 240 0.29 -10.35 -9.48
CA ILE A 240 0.31 -11.49 -10.39
C ILE A 240 0.56 -12.75 -9.58
N GLY A 241 -0.38 -13.67 -9.66
CA GLY A 241 -0.35 -14.92 -8.91
C GLY A 241 0.82 -15.83 -9.31
N ALA A 242 1.13 -16.79 -8.48
CA ALA A 242 2.16 -17.79 -8.74
C ALA A 242 1.92 -18.61 -10.02
N ASP A 243 0.68 -18.66 -10.52
CA ASP A 243 0.33 -19.31 -11.79
C ASP A 243 0.47 -18.36 -13.01
N GLY A 244 0.91 -17.12 -12.81
CA GLY A 244 1.05 -16.11 -13.84
C GLY A 244 -0.25 -15.37 -14.19
N LYS A 245 -1.35 -15.59 -13.45
CA LYS A 245 -2.59 -14.83 -13.68
C LYS A 245 -2.54 -13.48 -13.01
N LEU A 246 -3.05 -12.47 -13.71
CA LEU A 246 -3.29 -11.16 -13.15
C LEU A 246 -4.43 -11.24 -12.12
N GLU A 247 -4.14 -10.96 -10.85
CA GLU A 247 -5.09 -11.08 -9.76
C GLU A 247 -5.66 -9.72 -9.33
N HIS A 248 -4.85 -8.65 -9.44
CA HIS A 248 -5.28 -7.31 -9.06
C HIS A 248 -4.63 -6.23 -9.92
N ILE A 249 -5.39 -5.17 -10.21
CA ILE A 249 -4.94 -3.96 -10.90
C ILE A 249 -5.35 -2.76 -10.05
N HIS A 250 -4.37 -1.98 -9.61
CA HIS A 250 -4.60 -0.73 -8.91
C HIS A 250 -3.96 0.43 -9.69
N ALA A 251 -4.78 1.31 -10.27
CA ALA A 251 -4.32 2.51 -10.94
C ALA A 251 -4.24 3.65 -9.92
N ILE A 252 -3.02 4.11 -9.64
CA ILE A 252 -2.73 5.06 -8.56
C ILE A 252 -3.22 6.47 -8.90
N ALA A 253 -3.03 6.90 -10.14
CA ALA A 253 -3.38 8.24 -10.62
C ALA A 253 -3.66 8.22 -12.12
N GLY A 254 -4.32 9.25 -12.61
CA GLY A 254 -4.61 9.43 -14.04
C GLY A 254 -6.01 9.98 -14.29
N PHE A 255 -6.27 10.39 -15.53
CA PHE A 255 -7.63 10.77 -15.91
C PHE A 255 -8.52 9.51 -16.03
N PRO A 256 -9.80 9.58 -15.66
CA PRO A 256 -10.68 8.40 -15.64
C PRO A 256 -10.70 7.60 -16.93
N GLU A 257 -10.66 8.28 -18.09
CA GLU A 257 -10.65 7.62 -19.40
C GLU A 257 -9.33 6.89 -19.68
N GLN A 258 -8.19 7.45 -19.22
CA GLN A 258 -6.88 6.82 -19.32
C GLN A 258 -6.80 5.60 -18.41
N VAL A 259 -7.21 5.74 -17.15
CA VAL A 259 -7.28 4.64 -16.19
C VAL A 259 -8.12 3.49 -16.74
N LYS A 260 -9.32 3.80 -17.25
CA LYS A 260 -10.18 2.79 -17.88
C LYS A 260 -9.49 2.08 -19.05
N SER A 261 -8.88 2.86 -19.96
CA SER A 261 -8.21 2.32 -21.14
C SER A 261 -7.03 1.41 -20.77
N VAL A 262 -6.22 1.82 -19.78
CA VAL A 262 -5.08 1.04 -19.27
C VAL A 262 -5.57 -0.25 -18.59
N THR A 263 -6.59 -0.17 -17.75
CA THR A 263 -7.15 -1.33 -17.04
C THR A 263 -7.74 -2.35 -18.02
N GLU A 264 -8.48 -1.89 -19.04
CA GLU A 264 -9.05 -2.76 -20.08
C GLU A 264 -7.98 -3.44 -20.95
N ALA A 265 -6.85 -2.78 -21.16
CA ALA A 265 -5.71 -3.36 -21.86
C ALA A 265 -5.00 -4.41 -20.99
N LEU A 266 -4.67 -4.05 -19.73
CA LEU A 266 -3.99 -4.93 -18.77
C LEU A 266 -4.79 -6.20 -18.49
N ALA A 267 -6.11 -6.14 -18.45
CA ALA A 267 -6.97 -7.32 -18.27
C ALA A 267 -6.84 -8.37 -19.40
N LYS A 268 -6.19 -8.01 -20.51
CA LYS A 268 -5.92 -8.90 -21.67
C LYS A 268 -4.45 -9.30 -21.77
N TRP A 269 -3.60 -8.80 -20.86
CA TRP A 269 -2.20 -9.20 -20.84
C TRP A 269 -2.05 -10.61 -20.30
N GLU A 270 -1.03 -11.30 -20.79
CA GLU A 270 -0.67 -12.62 -20.32
C GLU A 270 0.73 -12.57 -19.71
N PHE A 271 0.87 -13.22 -18.56
CA PHE A 271 2.13 -13.25 -17.81
C PHE A 271 2.62 -14.69 -17.64
N LYS A 272 3.92 -14.85 -17.56
CA LYS A 272 4.55 -16.12 -17.15
C LYS A 272 4.70 -16.12 -15.63
N PRO A 273 4.62 -17.30 -14.98
CA PRO A 273 4.98 -17.44 -13.58
C PRO A 273 6.36 -16.85 -13.26
N TYR A 274 6.45 -16.10 -12.18
CA TYR A 274 7.74 -15.64 -11.68
C TYR A 274 8.34 -16.70 -10.76
N ILE A 275 9.61 -17.06 -11.01
CA ILE A 275 10.29 -18.11 -10.25
C ILE A 275 11.32 -17.49 -9.32
N ALA A 276 11.11 -17.62 -8.02
CA ALA A 276 12.08 -17.27 -6.99
C ALA A 276 12.53 -18.54 -6.26
N ASN A 277 13.84 -18.74 -6.12
CA ASN A 277 14.41 -19.92 -5.46
C ASN A 277 13.87 -21.28 -6.00
N GLY A 278 13.59 -21.34 -7.31
CA GLY A 278 13.08 -22.54 -7.96
C GLY A 278 11.59 -22.84 -7.74
N GLN A 279 10.86 -21.91 -7.11
CA GLN A 279 9.42 -22.03 -6.88
C GLN A 279 8.68 -20.87 -7.53
N PRO A 280 7.49 -21.10 -8.11
CA PRO A 280 6.63 -20.03 -8.56
C PRO A 280 6.09 -19.26 -7.35
N VAL A 281 6.16 -17.93 -7.43
CA VAL A 281 5.73 -17.03 -6.35
C VAL A 281 4.79 -15.96 -6.87
N GLU A 282 3.92 -15.47 -5.99
CA GLU A 282 3.11 -14.28 -6.23
C GLU A 282 4.00 -13.04 -6.20
N VAL A 283 3.78 -12.12 -7.14
CA VAL A 283 4.57 -10.90 -7.25
C VAL A 283 3.71 -9.65 -7.29
N GLU A 284 4.24 -8.58 -6.75
CA GLU A 284 3.72 -7.23 -6.90
C GLU A 284 4.72 -6.40 -7.71
N THR A 285 4.23 -5.74 -8.76
CA THR A 285 5.05 -4.93 -9.67
C THR A 285 4.34 -3.65 -10.07
N GLY A 286 5.10 -2.65 -10.53
CA GLY A 286 4.59 -1.38 -11.02
C GLY A 286 4.85 -1.20 -12.50
N LEU A 287 3.86 -0.70 -13.23
CA LEU A 287 3.98 -0.30 -14.63
C LEU A 287 3.60 1.17 -14.81
N LEU A 288 4.37 1.91 -15.58
CA LEU A 288 4.08 3.31 -15.89
C LEU A 288 3.65 3.48 -17.34
N PHE A 289 2.37 3.76 -17.55
CA PHE A 289 1.85 4.12 -18.87
C PHE A 289 1.99 5.61 -19.10
N GLN A 290 2.82 6.01 -20.08
CA GLN A 290 3.00 7.41 -20.46
C GLN A 290 2.12 7.75 -21.65
N PHE A 291 1.34 8.80 -21.52
CA PHE A 291 0.54 9.35 -22.61
C PHE A 291 1.30 10.53 -23.22
N PRO A 292 1.53 10.54 -24.56
CA PRO A 292 2.31 11.59 -25.17
C PRO A 292 1.64 12.95 -24.98
N SER A 293 2.43 13.97 -24.73
CA SER A 293 1.95 15.36 -24.66
C SER A 293 1.20 15.72 -25.95
N ALA A 294 0.08 16.42 -25.83
CA ALA A 294 -0.55 17.01 -27.01
C ALA A 294 0.47 17.86 -27.77
N PRO A 295 0.55 17.76 -29.11
CA PRO A 295 1.41 18.66 -29.85
C PRO A 295 1.04 20.11 -29.52
N PRO A 296 2.03 21.02 -29.39
CA PRO A 296 1.74 22.41 -29.07
C PRO A 296 0.71 22.93 -30.07
N GLN A 297 -0.42 23.44 -29.55
CA GLN A 297 -1.40 24.10 -30.39
C GLN A 297 -0.67 25.22 -31.12
N ARG A 298 -0.57 25.12 -32.45
CA ARG A 298 -0.17 26.26 -33.26
C ARG A 298 -1.22 27.33 -33.01
N ASN A 299 -0.89 28.36 -32.27
CA ASN A 299 -1.67 29.56 -32.26
C ASN A 299 -1.83 30.00 -33.71
N SER A 300 -2.95 29.71 -34.32
CA SER A 300 -3.39 30.37 -35.53
C SER A 300 -3.73 31.81 -35.14
N GLY A 301 -2.68 32.56 -34.89
CA GLY A 301 -2.78 34.00 -34.78
C GLY A 301 -2.94 34.55 -36.17
N GLU A 302 -4.12 35.03 -36.46
CA GLU A 302 -4.44 36.19 -37.29
C GLU A 302 -5.85 36.64 -36.97
#